data_eaec1eb4d044cea4f17e19a630b432d9
#
_entry.id   eaec1eb4d044cea4f17e19a630b432d9
#
_cell.length_a   1.000
_cell.length_b   1.000
_cell.length_c   1.000
_cell.angle_alpha   90.00
_cell.angle_beta   90.00
_cell.angle_gamma   90.00
#
_symmetry.space_group_name_H-M   'P 1'
#
loop_
_entity.id
_entity.type
_entity.pdbx_description
1 polymer ?
#
loop_
_entity_poly.entity_id
_entity_poly.type
_entity_poly.pdbx_seq_one_letter_code
_entity_poly.pdbx_strand_id
1 'polypeptide(L)'
;MPKLNGKIVKAVRVKDTDLGRVVGESLRKLRELAGLTQSEIASRLKVGQASISKIEHRGDVQISSLKKYVEALGATLRIDATFSRETLKTMALTGAFDADLQDEDQLVFPIFEDDLFRPKRDVVLSVRPIYSEKIILGEKTVELRRRFPILAPQGTIAYIYSTSPVRAMIGSAEIEDVKQLPVVDIWKKFGRMARIDRDDFDNYFSGLKTGFALKFRNARRFSRPIDLSELRSRFGFEPPQSFLYASPVLRTALKDEYSDVSH
;
A
#
# COMPACT_ATOMS: atom_id res chain seq x y z
N MET A 1 18.41 -8.99 -13.20
CA MET A 1 17.49 -7.96 -13.70
C MET A 1 18.30 -6.73 -14.07
N PRO A 2 18.19 -6.16 -15.27
CA PRO A 2 18.97 -4.99 -15.66
C PRO A 2 18.49 -3.79 -14.84
N LYS A 3 19.44 -3.07 -14.21
CA LYS A 3 19.20 -1.78 -13.57
C LYS A 3 18.82 -0.79 -14.68
N LEU A 4 17.59 -0.26 -14.62
CA LEU A 4 17.19 0.88 -15.44
C LEU A 4 18.00 2.11 -14.99
N ASN A 5 19.06 2.43 -15.73
CA ASN A 5 19.74 3.73 -15.64
C ASN A 5 18.88 4.76 -16.38
N GLY A 6 17.76 5.13 -15.82
CA GLY A 6 16.88 6.14 -16.38
C GLY A 6 17.23 7.53 -15.84
N LYS A 7 17.41 8.50 -16.73
CA LYS A 7 17.52 9.91 -16.36
C LYS A 7 16.12 10.43 -16.04
N ILE A 8 15.89 10.83 -14.78
CA ILE A 8 14.63 11.46 -14.38
C ILE A 8 14.62 12.89 -14.94
N VAL A 9 13.67 13.17 -15.82
CA VAL A 9 13.42 14.54 -16.29
C VAL A 9 12.46 15.18 -15.29
N LYS A 10 12.95 16.14 -14.50
CA LYS A 10 12.10 16.90 -13.56
C LYS A 10 11.10 17.73 -14.36
N ALA A 11 9.80 17.57 -14.05
CA ALA A 11 8.77 18.45 -14.59
C ALA A 11 8.95 19.87 -14.03
N VAL A 12 8.84 20.85 -14.91
CA VAL A 12 8.86 22.26 -14.54
C VAL A 12 7.48 22.63 -14.02
N ARG A 13 7.42 23.33 -12.86
CA ARG A 13 6.17 23.87 -12.29
C ARG A 13 5.56 24.86 -13.28
N VAL A 14 4.42 24.50 -13.86
CA VAL A 14 3.64 25.39 -14.76
C VAL A 14 2.62 26.13 -13.94
N LYS A 15 2.67 27.46 -13.96
CA LYS A 15 1.60 28.29 -13.39
C LYS A 15 0.37 28.19 -14.30
N ASP A 16 -0.70 27.76 -13.74
CA ASP A 16 -2.16 27.90 -13.98
C ASP A 16 -2.70 28.22 -15.39
N THR A 17 -2.06 27.92 -16.49
CA THR A 17 -2.65 28.09 -17.80
C THR A 17 -2.31 26.90 -18.70
N ASP A 18 -3.34 26.08 -18.98
CA ASP A 18 -3.33 25.05 -20.01
C ASP A 18 -2.37 23.85 -19.77
N LEU A 19 -2.58 23.14 -18.64
CA LEU A 19 -1.91 21.87 -18.33
C LEU A 19 -1.96 20.90 -19.51
N GLY A 20 -3.06 20.89 -20.26
CA GLY A 20 -3.23 20.05 -21.41
C GLY A 20 -2.22 20.33 -22.52
N ARG A 21 -2.00 21.57 -22.83
CA ARG A 21 -1.03 21.99 -23.87
C ARG A 21 0.41 21.62 -23.48
N VAL A 22 0.75 21.80 -22.19
CA VAL A 22 2.09 21.44 -21.69
C VAL A 22 2.34 19.95 -21.78
N VAL A 23 1.34 19.12 -21.50
CA VAL A 23 1.45 17.65 -21.62
C VAL A 23 1.68 17.28 -23.10
N GLY A 24 0.88 17.82 -24.02
CA GLY A 24 1.03 17.54 -25.46
C GLY A 24 2.39 17.93 -26.01
N GLU A 25 2.86 19.14 -25.70
CA GLU A 25 4.19 19.62 -26.11
C GLU A 25 5.32 18.77 -25.49
N SER A 26 5.15 18.31 -24.26
CA SER A 26 6.13 17.43 -23.60
C SER A 26 6.20 16.06 -24.28
N LEU A 27 5.06 15.48 -24.63
CA LEU A 27 4.99 14.20 -25.36
C LEU A 27 5.66 14.31 -26.74
N ARG A 28 5.40 15.41 -27.46
CA ARG A 28 6.05 15.69 -28.72
C ARG A 28 7.57 15.76 -28.56
N LYS A 29 8.08 16.50 -27.59
CA LYS A 29 9.52 16.61 -27.31
C LYS A 29 10.14 15.25 -26.98
N LEU A 30 9.46 14.44 -26.15
CA LEU A 30 9.93 13.09 -25.81
C LEU A 30 10.01 12.20 -27.05
N ARG A 31 9.02 12.26 -27.95
CA ARG A 31 9.03 11.52 -29.20
C ARG A 31 10.20 11.96 -30.12
N GLU A 32 10.41 13.25 -30.26
CA GLU A 32 11.51 13.80 -31.05
C GLU A 32 12.87 13.40 -30.46
N LEU A 33 13.04 13.45 -29.17
CA LEU A 33 14.24 12.96 -28.46
C LEU A 33 14.48 11.46 -28.66
N ALA A 34 13.40 10.67 -28.76
CA ALA A 34 13.46 9.25 -29.09
C ALA A 34 13.74 8.97 -30.58
N GLY A 35 13.85 10.01 -31.40
CA GLY A 35 14.09 9.90 -32.83
C GLY A 35 12.91 9.34 -33.65
N LEU A 36 11.69 9.42 -33.12
CA LEU A 36 10.49 8.83 -33.71
C LEU A 36 9.60 9.87 -34.38
N THR A 37 9.03 9.48 -35.53
CA THR A 37 7.99 10.25 -36.21
C THR A 37 6.60 9.98 -35.59
N GLN A 38 5.63 10.86 -35.87
CA GLN A 38 4.25 10.64 -35.47
C GLN A 38 3.66 9.36 -36.08
N SER A 39 4.05 9.02 -37.30
CA SER A 39 3.59 7.82 -38.00
C SER A 39 4.12 6.55 -37.36
N GLU A 40 5.36 6.54 -36.88
CA GLU A 40 5.95 5.40 -36.20
C GLU A 40 5.26 5.13 -34.81
N ILE A 41 5.00 6.19 -34.05
CA ILE A 41 4.21 6.05 -32.79
C ILE A 41 2.79 5.59 -33.10
N ALA A 42 2.16 6.15 -34.15
CA ALA A 42 0.82 5.74 -34.57
C ALA A 42 0.76 4.24 -34.91
N SER A 43 1.76 3.74 -35.60
CA SER A 43 1.89 2.31 -35.95
C SER A 43 2.07 1.43 -34.71
N ARG A 44 2.92 1.83 -33.75
CA ARG A 44 3.13 1.12 -32.48
C ARG A 44 1.85 1.04 -31.64
N LEU A 45 1.08 2.13 -31.64
CA LEU A 45 -0.19 2.21 -30.88
C LEU A 45 -1.39 1.67 -31.64
N LYS A 46 -1.23 1.26 -32.92
CA LYS A 46 -2.29 0.81 -33.80
C LYS A 46 -3.41 1.84 -33.96
N VAL A 47 -3.05 3.10 -34.09
CA VAL A 47 -3.97 4.23 -34.29
C VAL A 47 -3.58 5.04 -35.54
N GLY A 48 -4.45 5.95 -35.98
CA GLY A 48 -4.12 6.86 -37.06
C GLY A 48 -3.16 7.98 -36.64
N GLN A 49 -2.28 8.43 -37.51
CA GLN A 49 -1.35 9.54 -37.27
C GLN A 49 -2.06 10.82 -36.78
N ALA A 50 -3.27 11.08 -37.30
CA ALA A 50 -4.10 12.20 -36.85
C ALA A 50 -4.47 12.14 -35.35
N SER A 51 -4.57 10.92 -34.79
CA SER A 51 -4.82 10.73 -33.34
C SER A 51 -3.59 11.16 -32.53
N ILE A 52 -2.39 10.82 -32.98
CA ILE A 52 -1.14 11.23 -32.34
C ILE A 52 -0.98 12.76 -32.42
N SER A 53 -1.24 13.34 -33.58
CA SER A 53 -1.22 14.81 -33.76
C SER A 53 -2.20 15.49 -32.78
N LYS A 54 -3.41 14.95 -32.61
CA LYS A 54 -4.38 15.49 -31.62
C LYS A 54 -3.85 15.42 -30.18
N ILE A 55 -3.24 14.30 -29.78
CA ILE A 55 -2.65 14.13 -28.46
C ILE A 55 -1.55 15.18 -28.21
N GLU A 56 -0.69 15.41 -29.19
CA GLU A 56 0.43 16.35 -29.06
C GLU A 56 -0.01 17.83 -29.08
N HIS A 57 -1.15 18.17 -29.71
CA HIS A 57 -1.60 19.57 -29.87
C HIS A 57 -2.72 19.98 -28.89
N ARG A 58 -3.64 19.07 -28.53
CA ARG A 58 -4.82 19.45 -27.74
C ARG A 58 -4.62 19.31 -26.22
N GLY A 59 -3.70 18.46 -25.81
CA GLY A 59 -3.33 18.31 -24.42
C GLY A 59 -4.40 17.74 -23.48
N ASP A 60 -5.65 17.60 -23.89
CA ASP A 60 -6.67 16.88 -23.15
C ASP A 60 -6.57 15.40 -23.53
N VAL A 61 -5.74 14.69 -22.76
CA VAL A 61 -5.40 13.29 -23.01
C VAL A 61 -5.89 12.45 -21.87
N GLN A 62 -6.71 11.43 -22.17
CA GLN A 62 -7.05 10.43 -21.19
C GLN A 62 -5.77 9.76 -20.64
N ILE A 63 -5.72 9.51 -19.35
CA ILE A 63 -4.56 8.89 -18.67
C ILE A 63 -4.17 7.56 -19.34
N SER A 64 -5.15 6.76 -19.75
CA SER A 64 -4.91 5.50 -20.48
C SER A 64 -4.18 5.71 -21.82
N SER A 65 -4.51 6.77 -22.54
CA SER A 65 -3.85 7.13 -23.81
C SER A 65 -2.45 7.68 -23.56
N LEU A 66 -2.28 8.49 -22.52
CA LEU A 66 -0.99 9.01 -22.08
C LEU A 66 -0.04 7.86 -21.69
N LYS A 67 -0.52 6.90 -20.90
CA LYS A 67 0.24 5.69 -20.52
C LYS A 67 0.72 4.94 -21.76
N LYS A 68 -0.19 4.59 -22.66
CA LYS A 68 0.16 3.88 -23.92
C LYS A 68 1.18 4.63 -24.76
N TYR A 69 1.04 5.95 -24.85
CA TYR A 69 1.97 6.78 -25.62
C TYR A 69 3.38 6.71 -25.02
N VAL A 70 3.51 6.88 -23.70
CA VAL A 70 4.79 6.85 -22.98
C VAL A 70 5.44 5.46 -23.08
N GLU A 71 4.65 4.39 -22.95
CA GLU A 71 5.11 3.01 -23.12
C GLU A 71 5.62 2.74 -24.55
N ALA A 72 4.96 3.29 -25.57
CA ALA A 72 5.40 3.18 -26.96
C ALA A 72 6.73 3.90 -27.22
N LEU A 73 7.10 4.86 -26.38
CA LEU A 73 8.42 5.50 -26.36
C LEU A 73 9.49 4.67 -25.63
N GLY A 74 9.11 3.53 -25.01
CA GLY A 74 10.00 2.73 -24.17
C GLY A 74 10.20 3.29 -22.76
N ALA A 75 9.32 4.18 -22.30
CA ALA A 75 9.37 4.83 -20.99
C ALA A 75 8.20 4.40 -20.10
N THR A 76 8.28 4.69 -18.81
CA THR A 76 7.20 4.45 -17.84
C THR A 76 6.59 5.76 -17.40
N LEU A 77 5.26 5.85 -17.43
CA LEU A 77 4.53 7.02 -16.93
C LEU A 77 4.44 6.96 -15.40
N ARG A 78 4.81 8.05 -14.74
CA ARG A 78 4.53 8.30 -13.32
C ARG A 78 3.66 9.55 -13.21
N ILE A 79 2.68 9.50 -12.31
CA ILE A 79 1.82 10.63 -11.99
C ILE A 79 1.96 10.88 -10.50
N ASP A 80 2.49 12.04 -10.15
CA ASP A 80 2.72 12.44 -8.77
C ASP A 80 1.75 13.58 -8.41
N ALA A 81 1.23 13.57 -7.18
CA ALA A 81 0.42 14.65 -6.64
C ALA A 81 1.02 15.12 -5.32
N THR A 82 1.12 16.44 -5.16
CA THR A 82 1.63 17.07 -3.95
C THR A 82 0.48 17.64 -3.13
N PHE A 83 0.46 17.32 -1.85
CA PHE A 83 -0.56 17.79 -0.91
C PHE A 83 0.05 18.71 0.13
N SER A 84 -0.77 19.61 0.69
CA SER A 84 -0.33 20.44 1.82
C SER A 84 -0.11 19.57 3.07
N ARG A 85 0.77 20.00 3.99
CA ARG A 85 0.99 19.30 5.26
C ARG A 85 -0.30 19.07 6.07
N GLU A 86 -1.24 20.00 6.01
CA GLU A 86 -2.52 19.89 6.71
C GLU A 86 -3.42 18.85 6.07
N THR A 87 -3.47 18.82 4.73
CA THR A 87 -4.19 17.80 3.98
C THR A 87 -3.61 16.41 4.25
N LEU A 88 -2.28 16.28 4.30
CA LEU A 88 -1.60 15.04 4.64
C LEU A 88 -1.93 14.55 6.06
N LYS A 89 -1.94 15.44 7.05
CA LYS A 89 -2.34 15.10 8.42
C LYS A 89 -3.78 14.59 8.48
N THR A 90 -4.69 15.26 7.79
CA THR A 90 -6.10 14.85 7.75
C THR A 90 -6.26 13.49 7.05
N MET A 91 -5.56 13.26 5.95
CA MET A 91 -5.57 12.01 5.21
C MET A 91 -4.93 10.86 5.99
N ALA A 92 -3.83 11.08 6.69
CA ALA A 92 -3.19 10.11 7.57
C ALA A 92 -4.11 9.72 8.75
N LEU A 93 -4.82 10.68 9.34
CA LEU A 93 -5.80 10.44 10.41
C LEU A 93 -7.01 9.64 9.93
N THR A 94 -7.42 9.80 8.66
CA THR A 94 -8.55 9.05 8.08
C THR A 94 -8.15 7.69 7.52
N GLY A 95 -6.85 7.37 7.48
CA GLY A 95 -6.32 6.14 6.88
C GLY A 95 -6.57 6.03 5.37
N ALA A 96 -6.87 7.17 4.72
CA ALA A 96 -7.24 7.21 3.30
C ALA A 96 -6.03 7.07 2.38
N PHE A 97 -4.82 7.36 2.86
CA PHE A 97 -3.59 7.30 2.09
C PHE A 97 -2.41 6.82 2.91
N ASP A 98 -1.55 6.08 2.24
CA ASP A 98 -0.24 5.70 2.72
C ASP A 98 0.73 6.86 2.50
N ALA A 99 0.91 7.68 3.53
CA ALA A 99 1.95 8.69 3.52
C ALA A 99 3.28 8.07 3.97
N ASP A 100 4.20 7.86 3.05
CA ASP A 100 5.60 7.60 3.40
C ASP A 100 6.24 8.96 3.68
N LEU A 101 6.24 9.34 4.97
CA LEU A 101 6.68 10.66 5.43
C LEU A 101 8.21 10.86 5.39
N GLN A 102 8.97 9.94 4.80
CA GLN A 102 10.42 10.06 4.66
C GLN A 102 10.86 10.80 3.38
N ASP A 103 10.01 10.84 2.35
CA ASP A 103 10.14 11.82 1.27
C ASP A 103 9.07 12.87 1.51
N GLU A 104 9.45 14.00 2.08
CA GLU A 104 8.57 14.99 2.72
C GLU A 104 7.43 15.54 1.84
N ASP A 105 7.37 15.17 0.55
CA ASP A 105 6.44 15.73 -0.44
C ASP A 105 5.84 14.71 -1.43
N GLN A 106 5.94 13.38 -1.24
CA GLN A 106 5.46 12.42 -2.24
C GLN A 106 4.41 11.45 -1.69
N LEU A 107 3.15 11.62 -2.16
CA LEU A 107 2.10 10.62 -2.06
C LEU A 107 2.04 9.80 -3.35
N VAL A 108 2.12 8.48 -3.24
CA VAL A 108 1.95 7.57 -4.37
C VAL A 108 0.50 7.10 -4.44
N PHE A 109 -0.21 7.48 -5.50
CA PHE A 109 -1.53 6.93 -5.78
C PHE A 109 -1.40 5.54 -6.38
N PRO A 110 -2.04 4.53 -5.83
CA PRO A 110 -2.12 3.21 -6.43
C PRO A 110 -3.12 3.21 -7.61
N ILE A 111 -2.80 3.93 -8.71
CA ILE A 111 -3.66 3.99 -9.90
C ILE A 111 -3.44 2.77 -10.82
N PHE A 112 -2.44 1.94 -10.56
CA PHE A 112 -2.06 0.83 -11.44
C PHE A 112 -2.28 -0.52 -10.76
N GLU A 113 -3.01 -1.40 -11.43
CA GLU A 113 -3.32 -2.76 -10.97
C GLU A 113 -2.12 -3.73 -11.02
N ASP A 114 -0.97 -3.31 -11.49
CA ASP A 114 0.22 -4.15 -11.58
C ASP A 114 0.88 -4.30 -10.21
N ASP A 115 0.88 -5.51 -9.66
CA ASP A 115 1.51 -5.91 -8.38
C ASP A 115 3.00 -5.53 -8.24
N LEU A 116 3.66 -5.21 -9.36
CA LEU A 116 5.08 -4.84 -9.42
C LEU A 116 5.39 -3.46 -8.81
N PHE A 117 4.40 -2.58 -8.67
CA PHE A 117 4.57 -1.21 -8.19
C PHE A 117 3.93 -0.91 -6.83
N ARG A 118 3.29 -1.91 -6.20
CA ARG A 118 2.78 -1.75 -4.84
C ARG A 118 3.93 -1.96 -3.86
N PRO A 119 4.36 -0.92 -3.12
CA PRO A 119 5.30 -1.15 -2.04
C PRO A 119 4.65 -2.13 -1.07
N LYS A 120 5.30 -3.26 -0.82
CA LYS A 120 4.90 -4.17 0.26
C LYS A 120 5.03 -3.39 1.57
N ARG A 121 3.92 -2.98 2.13
CA ARG A 121 3.89 -2.24 3.39
C ARG A 121 3.48 -3.19 4.49
N ASP A 122 4.43 -3.50 5.32
CA ASP A 122 4.17 -4.29 6.51
C ASP A 122 3.32 -3.47 7.48
N VAL A 123 2.45 -4.14 8.21
CA VAL A 123 1.51 -3.51 9.15
C VAL A 123 1.78 -3.96 10.58
N VAL A 124 1.47 -3.11 11.54
CA VAL A 124 1.39 -3.50 12.95
C VAL A 124 -0.08 -3.62 13.33
N LEU A 125 -0.46 -4.75 13.88
CA LEU A 125 -1.81 -5.02 14.34
C LEU A 125 -1.85 -5.05 15.87
N SER A 126 -2.66 -4.19 16.47
CA SER A 126 -2.98 -4.28 17.90
C SER A 126 -4.02 -5.37 18.12
N VAL A 127 -3.67 -6.39 18.88
CA VAL A 127 -4.50 -7.57 19.13
C VAL A 127 -4.55 -7.84 20.62
N ARG A 128 -5.73 -8.21 21.14
CA ARG A 128 -5.88 -8.59 22.55
C ARG A 128 -5.04 -9.85 22.85
N PRO A 129 -4.43 -9.96 24.04
CA PRO A 129 -3.52 -11.06 24.40
C PRO A 129 -4.09 -12.47 24.14
N ILE A 130 -5.35 -12.68 24.45
CA ILE A 130 -6.05 -13.96 24.21
C ILE A 130 -6.06 -14.38 22.74
N TYR A 131 -6.04 -13.42 21.83
CA TYR A 131 -6.03 -13.69 20.37
C TYR A 131 -4.62 -13.60 19.78
N SER A 132 -3.77 -12.70 20.25
CA SER A 132 -2.42 -12.55 19.74
C SER A 132 -1.59 -13.81 19.96
N GLU A 133 -1.71 -14.46 21.12
CA GLU A 133 -1.06 -15.75 21.37
C GLU A 133 -1.55 -16.84 20.41
N LYS A 134 -2.85 -16.94 20.20
CA LYS A 134 -3.43 -17.93 19.28
C LYS A 134 -2.97 -17.71 17.83
N ILE A 135 -2.74 -16.43 17.41
CA ILE A 135 -2.17 -16.14 16.08
C ILE A 135 -0.75 -16.68 16.01
N ILE A 136 0.09 -16.37 17.00
CA ILE A 136 1.50 -16.77 17.02
C ILE A 136 1.66 -18.30 17.09
N LEU A 137 0.76 -18.98 17.77
CA LEU A 137 0.72 -20.44 17.84
C LEU A 137 0.11 -21.10 16.58
N GLY A 138 -0.40 -20.29 15.63
CA GLY A 138 -1.04 -20.80 14.42
C GLY A 138 -2.46 -21.37 14.65
N GLU A 139 -3.02 -21.27 15.84
CA GLU A 139 -4.37 -21.74 16.17
C GLU A 139 -5.45 -20.82 15.59
N LYS A 140 -5.19 -19.51 15.58
CA LYS A 140 -6.03 -18.49 14.97
C LYS A 140 -5.40 -18.05 13.63
N THR A 141 -5.95 -18.59 12.56
CA THR A 141 -5.44 -18.32 11.18
C THR A 141 -6.18 -17.19 10.47
N VAL A 142 -7.22 -16.64 11.09
CA VAL A 142 -7.97 -15.49 10.55
C VAL A 142 -8.15 -14.43 11.64
N GLU A 143 -7.70 -13.22 11.35
CA GLU A 143 -7.96 -12.04 12.18
C GLU A 143 -9.10 -11.23 11.60
N LEU A 144 -9.95 -10.70 12.48
CA LEU A 144 -11.14 -9.93 12.10
C LEU A 144 -10.94 -8.46 12.38
N ARG A 145 -11.34 -7.61 11.41
CA ARG A 145 -11.22 -6.17 11.55
C ARG A 145 -12.51 -5.46 11.10
N ARG A 146 -12.87 -4.40 11.81
CA ARG A 146 -13.97 -3.51 11.41
C ARG A 146 -13.60 -2.66 10.20
N ARG A 147 -12.32 -2.29 10.10
CA ARG A 147 -11.72 -1.52 9.00
C ARG A 147 -10.32 -2.06 8.74
N PHE A 148 -9.99 -2.24 7.47
CA PHE A 148 -8.66 -2.62 7.02
C PHE A 148 -8.52 -2.23 5.53
N PRO A 149 -7.33 -1.84 5.03
CA PRO A 149 -7.13 -1.60 3.62
C PRO A 149 -7.28 -2.90 2.82
N ILE A 150 -8.18 -2.90 1.84
CA ILE A 150 -8.45 -4.07 0.97
C ILE A 150 -7.21 -4.45 0.15
N LEU A 151 -6.36 -3.47 -0.12
CA LEU A 151 -5.24 -3.58 -1.03
C LEU A 151 -3.92 -3.99 -0.36
N ALA A 152 -3.96 -4.63 0.82
CA ALA A 152 -2.74 -5.23 1.37
C ALA A 152 -2.27 -6.33 0.41
N PRO A 153 -1.08 -6.20 -0.23
CA PRO A 153 -0.60 -7.22 -1.16
C PRO A 153 -0.40 -8.55 -0.44
N GLN A 154 -0.62 -9.65 -1.16
CA GLN A 154 -0.26 -10.97 -0.66
C GLN A 154 1.23 -10.98 -0.26
N GLY A 155 1.52 -11.52 0.93
CA GLY A 155 2.88 -11.54 1.49
C GLY A 155 3.25 -10.31 2.31
N THR A 156 2.29 -9.39 2.59
CA THR A 156 2.46 -8.33 3.58
C THR A 156 2.67 -8.94 4.95
N ILE A 157 3.69 -8.48 5.68
CA ILE A 157 3.93 -8.91 7.05
C ILE A 157 3.07 -8.11 8.03
N ALA A 158 2.35 -8.83 8.87
CA ALA A 158 1.62 -8.27 10.00
C ALA A 158 2.42 -8.52 11.29
N TYR A 159 3.00 -7.48 11.88
CA TYR A 159 3.62 -7.53 13.18
C TYR A 159 2.53 -7.50 14.25
N ILE A 160 2.56 -8.43 15.19
CA ILE A 160 1.52 -8.61 16.19
C ILE A 160 1.91 -7.93 17.50
N TYR A 161 1.29 -6.78 17.75
CA TYR A 161 1.39 -6.09 19.04
C TYR A 161 0.27 -6.59 19.96
N SER A 162 0.67 -7.29 21.04
CA SER A 162 -0.25 -7.74 22.08
C SER A 162 -0.57 -6.56 23.01
N THR A 163 -1.85 -6.24 23.14
CA THR A 163 -2.31 -5.09 23.94
C THR A 163 -2.17 -5.33 25.45
N SER A 164 -2.71 -4.44 26.28
CA SER A 164 -2.72 -4.62 27.75
C SER A 164 -3.33 -5.98 28.14
N PRO A 165 -2.75 -6.68 29.16
CA PRO A 165 -1.63 -6.28 30.02
C PRO A 165 -0.23 -6.51 29.44
N VAL A 166 -0.09 -7.28 28.34
CA VAL A 166 1.21 -7.69 27.77
C VAL A 166 2.02 -6.50 27.26
N ARG A 167 1.40 -5.61 26.48
CA ARG A 167 1.99 -4.36 25.95
C ARG A 167 3.34 -4.56 25.28
N ALA A 168 3.44 -5.54 24.38
CA ALA A 168 4.66 -5.89 23.67
C ALA A 168 4.36 -6.37 22.26
N MET A 169 5.32 -6.21 21.35
CA MET A 169 5.31 -6.86 20.05
C MET A 169 5.91 -8.25 20.20
N ILE A 170 5.11 -9.27 19.88
CA ILE A 170 5.42 -10.67 20.25
C ILE A 170 5.81 -11.55 19.07
N GLY A 171 5.58 -11.08 17.84
CA GLY A 171 5.86 -11.86 16.65
C GLY A 171 5.25 -11.26 15.40
N SER A 172 5.20 -12.05 14.34
CA SER A 172 4.65 -11.65 13.04
C SER A 172 3.89 -12.79 12.39
N ALA A 173 3.05 -12.44 11.42
CA ALA A 173 2.39 -13.39 10.52
C ALA A 173 2.34 -12.78 9.11
N GLU A 174 2.32 -13.61 8.08
CA GLU A 174 2.16 -13.16 6.71
C GLU A 174 0.67 -13.10 6.34
N ILE A 175 0.22 -11.99 5.78
CA ILE A 175 -1.13 -11.86 5.24
C ILE A 175 -1.20 -12.61 3.91
N GLU A 176 -1.96 -13.68 3.88
CA GLU A 176 -2.21 -14.47 2.67
C GLU A 176 -3.33 -13.86 1.83
N ASP A 177 -4.39 -13.36 2.48
CA ASP A 177 -5.57 -12.83 1.78
C ASP A 177 -6.33 -11.86 2.71
N VAL A 178 -6.97 -10.87 2.11
CA VAL A 178 -7.85 -9.91 2.78
C VAL A 178 -9.20 -9.90 2.10
N LYS A 179 -10.26 -10.25 2.83
CA LYS A 179 -11.64 -10.25 2.29
C LYS A 179 -12.52 -9.27 3.03
N GLN A 180 -13.17 -8.39 2.30
CA GLN A 180 -14.30 -7.62 2.81
C GLN A 180 -15.59 -8.37 2.49
N LEU A 181 -16.39 -8.66 3.51
CA LEU A 181 -17.61 -9.43 3.40
C LEU A 181 -18.71 -8.86 4.31
N PRO A 182 -19.98 -9.18 4.03
CA PRO A 182 -21.06 -9.02 5.00
C PRO A 182 -20.74 -9.74 6.31
N VAL A 183 -21.06 -9.13 7.45
CA VAL A 183 -20.73 -9.68 8.79
C VAL A 183 -21.24 -11.12 8.95
N VAL A 184 -22.44 -11.39 8.45
CA VAL A 184 -23.05 -12.75 8.49
C VAL A 184 -22.18 -13.79 7.74
N ASP A 185 -21.62 -13.41 6.62
CA ASP A 185 -20.77 -14.30 5.82
C ASP A 185 -19.38 -14.47 6.45
N ILE A 186 -18.86 -13.45 7.12
CA ILE A 186 -17.61 -13.56 7.89
C ILE A 186 -17.76 -14.64 8.96
N TRP A 187 -18.87 -14.63 9.74
CA TRP A 187 -19.11 -15.64 10.74
C TRP A 187 -19.17 -17.05 10.16
N LYS A 188 -19.99 -17.22 9.12
CA LYS A 188 -20.18 -18.52 8.47
C LYS A 188 -18.87 -19.10 7.92
N LYS A 189 -18.04 -18.26 7.29
CA LYS A 189 -16.82 -18.71 6.60
C LYS A 189 -15.61 -18.82 7.53
N PHE A 190 -15.50 -17.92 8.50
CA PHE A 190 -14.24 -17.71 9.24
C PHE A 190 -14.38 -17.82 10.77
N GLY A 191 -15.57 -17.94 11.33
CA GLY A 191 -15.78 -17.96 12.79
C GLY A 191 -14.90 -18.99 13.51
N ARG A 192 -14.78 -20.21 12.98
CA ARG A 192 -13.92 -21.26 13.55
C ARG A 192 -12.43 -20.89 13.45
N MET A 193 -11.98 -20.35 12.31
CA MET A 193 -10.58 -19.96 12.09
C MET A 193 -10.20 -18.70 12.85
N ALA A 194 -11.17 -17.85 13.14
CA ALA A 194 -11.00 -16.64 13.93
C ALA A 194 -10.89 -16.90 15.45
N ARG A 195 -11.24 -18.09 15.91
CA ARG A 195 -11.18 -18.49 17.34
C ARG A 195 -11.78 -17.44 18.28
N ILE A 196 -12.93 -16.88 17.88
CA ILE A 196 -13.71 -15.89 18.63
C ILE A 196 -15.06 -16.49 19.00
N ASP A 197 -15.55 -16.19 20.19
CA ASP A 197 -16.87 -16.61 20.61
C ASP A 197 -17.96 -15.79 19.92
N ARG A 198 -19.15 -16.34 19.82
CA ARG A 198 -20.27 -15.72 19.10
C ARG A 198 -20.63 -14.36 19.66
N ASP A 199 -20.73 -14.25 20.97
CA ASP A 199 -21.10 -13.01 21.63
C ASP A 199 -20.05 -11.92 21.45
N ASP A 200 -18.77 -12.28 21.56
CA ASP A 200 -17.64 -11.38 21.28
C ASP A 200 -17.64 -10.91 19.82
N PHE A 201 -17.98 -11.81 18.89
CA PHE A 201 -18.09 -11.48 17.47
C PHE A 201 -19.23 -10.49 17.19
N ASP A 202 -20.42 -10.77 17.73
CA ASP A 202 -21.62 -9.94 17.53
C ASP A 202 -21.42 -8.54 18.15
N ASN A 203 -20.83 -8.48 19.34
CA ASN A 203 -20.46 -7.23 19.99
C ASN A 203 -19.41 -6.45 19.18
N TYR A 204 -18.37 -7.14 18.68
CA TYR A 204 -17.31 -6.52 17.90
C TYR A 204 -17.81 -5.89 16.59
N PHE A 205 -18.72 -6.54 15.89
CA PHE A 205 -19.29 -6.05 14.64
C PHE A 205 -20.61 -5.29 14.79
N SER A 206 -21.05 -5.05 16.03
CA SER A 206 -22.31 -4.32 16.27
C SER A 206 -22.38 -3.01 15.48
N GLY A 207 -23.51 -2.80 14.80
CA GLY A 207 -23.78 -1.63 13.98
C GLY A 207 -23.11 -1.62 12.59
N LEU A 208 -22.37 -2.68 12.22
CA LEU A 208 -21.72 -2.77 10.90
C LEU A 208 -22.43 -3.77 10.00
N LYS A 209 -22.51 -3.42 8.71
CA LYS A 209 -23.02 -4.32 7.66
C LYS A 209 -21.92 -5.23 7.10
N THR A 210 -20.69 -4.72 7.03
CA THR A 210 -19.52 -5.41 6.47
C THR A 210 -18.34 -5.32 7.41
N GLY A 211 -17.39 -6.23 7.25
CA GLY A 211 -16.13 -6.26 7.96
C GLY A 211 -15.04 -6.92 7.13
N PHE A 212 -13.87 -7.10 7.71
CA PHE A 212 -12.70 -7.66 7.06
C PHE A 212 -12.24 -8.92 7.76
N ALA A 213 -11.85 -9.91 6.96
CA ALA A 213 -11.18 -11.13 7.39
C ALA A 213 -9.78 -11.17 6.77
N LEU A 214 -8.75 -11.13 7.61
CA LEU A 214 -7.34 -11.24 7.25
C LEU A 214 -6.92 -12.68 7.47
N LYS A 215 -6.60 -13.40 6.40
CA LYS A 215 -6.08 -14.76 6.48
C LYS A 215 -4.57 -14.73 6.65
N PHE A 216 -4.06 -15.45 7.66
CA PHE A 216 -2.65 -15.51 7.98
C PHE A 216 -2.04 -16.85 7.60
N ARG A 217 -0.75 -16.81 7.26
CA ARG A 217 0.15 -17.94 7.17
C ARG A 217 1.51 -17.59 7.79
N ASN A 218 2.37 -18.57 7.96
CA ASN A 218 3.76 -18.37 8.42
C ASN A 218 3.86 -17.50 9.68
N ALA A 219 2.97 -17.74 10.66
CA ALA A 219 3.05 -17.07 11.96
C ALA A 219 4.34 -17.47 12.68
N ARG A 220 5.05 -16.48 13.24
CA ARG A 220 6.34 -16.66 13.92
C ARG A 220 6.39 -15.85 15.20
N ARG A 221 6.90 -16.46 16.26
CA ARG A 221 7.22 -15.77 17.51
C ARG A 221 8.58 -15.10 17.38
N PHE A 222 8.73 -13.91 17.91
CA PHE A 222 10.06 -13.31 18.07
C PHE A 222 10.87 -14.06 19.13
N SER A 223 12.19 -14.04 19.01
CA SER A 223 13.11 -14.62 20.00
C SER A 223 12.90 -14.06 21.39
N ARG A 224 12.56 -12.76 21.46
CA ARG A 224 12.04 -12.09 22.67
C ARG A 224 10.94 -11.11 22.30
N PRO A 225 9.93 -10.91 23.18
CA PRO A 225 8.99 -9.80 23.01
C PRO A 225 9.71 -8.46 23.10
N ILE A 226 9.21 -7.46 22.37
CA ILE A 226 9.71 -6.08 22.43
C ILE A 226 8.70 -5.25 23.17
N ASP A 227 9.05 -4.83 24.36
CA ASP A 227 8.18 -4.05 25.25
C ASP A 227 7.83 -2.68 24.66
N LEU A 228 6.67 -2.15 25.05
CA LEU A 228 6.22 -0.83 24.60
C LEU A 228 7.22 0.29 24.95
N SER A 229 7.90 0.19 26.09
CA SER A 229 8.93 1.16 26.48
C SER A 229 10.11 1.15 25.49
N GLU A 230 10.55 -0.02 25.06
CA GLU A 230 11.60 -0.17 24.06
C GLU A 230 11.13 0.30 22.68
N LEU A 231 9.91 -0.06 22.28
CA LEU A 231 9.31 0.39 21.02
C LEU A 231 9.20 1.92 20.94
N ARG A 232 8.85 2.57 22.05
CA ARG A 232 8.76 4.02 22.14
C ARG A 232 10.14 4.69 22.05
N SER A 233 11.08 4.21 22.86
CA SER A 233 12.41 4.84 22.95
C SER A 233 13.23 4.67 21.67
N ARG A 234 13.11 3.54 20.98
CA ARG A 234 13.91 3.24 19.78
C ARG A 234 13.25 3.72 18.50
N PHE A 235 11.93 3.68 18.42
CA PHE A 235 11.20 3.85 17.15
C PHE A 235 10.10 4.92 17.20
N GLY A 236 9.90 5.59 18.35
CA GLY A 236 8.79 6.52 18.52
C GLY A 236 7.41 5.86 18.34
N PHE A 237 7.32 4.54 18.57
CA PHE A 237 6.14 3.77 18.30
C PHE A 237 5.03 4.04 19.31
N GLU A 238 3.81 4.31 18.81
CA GLU A 238 2.61 4.35 19.61
C GLU A 238 1.62 3.27 19.12
N PRO A 239 1.07 2.45 20.04
CA PRO A 239 0.15 1.39 19.66
C PRO A 239 -1.10 1.94 18.99
N PRO A 240 -1.46 1.49 17.78
CA PRO A 240 -2.68 1.92 17.13
C PRO A 240 -3.92 1.32 17.82
N GLN A 241 -5.07 1.95 17.65
CA GLN A 241 -6.35 1.34 18.08
C GLN A 241 -6.68 0.05 17.32
N SER A 242 -6.27 -0.02 16.04
CA SER A 242 -6.53 -1.16 15.17
C SER A 242 -5.26 -1.60 14.46
N PHE A 243 -4.77 -0.81 13.53
CA PHE A 243 -3.53 -1.08 12.79
C PHE A 243 -2.84 0.22 12.43
N LEU A 244 -1.55 0.11 12.09
CA LEU A 244 -0.76 1.16 11.43
C LEU A 244 0.23 0.49 10.46
N TYR A 245 0.76 1.26 9.51
CA TYR A 245 1.87 0.79 8.68
C TYR A 245 3.18 0.88 9.46
N ALA A 246 3.97 -0.19 9.40
CA ALA A 246 5.28 -0.22 10.04
C ALA A 246 6.21 0.81 9.36
N SER A 247 6.78 1.72 10.15
CA SER A 247 7.78 2.65 9.61
C SER A 247 8.98 1.90 9.03
N PRO A 248 9.69 2.44 8.04
CA PRO A 248 10.87 1.80 7.46
C PRO A 248 11.91 1.42 8.51
N VAL A 249 12.14 2.29 9.50
CA VAL A 249 13.09 2.05 10.60
C VAL A 249 12.64 0.86 11.44
N LEU A 250 11.36 0.83 11.86
CA LEU A 250 10.79 -0.27 12.62
C LEU A 250 10.85 -1.58 11.80
N ARG A 251 10.48 -1.52 10.52
CA ARG A 251 10.48 -2.69 9.64
C ARG A 251 11.87 -3.29 9.46
N THR A 252 12.90 -2.45 9.24
CA THR A 252 14.28 -2.91 9.11
C THR A 252 14.75 -3.55 10.40
N ALA A 253 14.58 -2.89 11.54
CA ALA A 253 14.96 -3.43 12.83
C ALA A 253 14.26 -4.76 13.15
N LEU A 254 12.95 -4.86 12.86
CA LEU A 254 12.20 -6.11 13.08
C LEU A 254 12.63 -7.24 12.15
N LYS A 255 13.12 -6.94 10.95
CA LYS A 255 13.68 -7.98 10.06
C LYS A 255 15.06 -8.43 10.53
N ASP A 256 15.92 -7.51 10.87
CA ASP A 256 17.34 -7.79 11.15
C ASP A 256 17.54 -8.38 12.55
N GLU A 257 16.85 -7.85 13.56
CA GLU A 257 17.07 -8.24 14.96
C GLU A 257 16.16 -9.38 15.44
N TYR A 258 15.00 -9.60 14.80
CA TYR A 258 13.95 -10.47 15.34
C TYR A 258 13.44 -11.53 14.35
N SER A 259 13.98 -11.56 13.12
CA SER A 259 13.66 -12.58 12.12
C SER A 259 14.54 -13.81 12.19
N ASP A 260 15.64 -13.78 12.93
CA ASP A 260 16.48 -14.93 13.18
C ASP A 260 15.79 -15.91 14.12
N VAL A 261 14.92 -16.70 13.53
CA VAL A 261 14.55 -17.98 14.13
C VAL A 261 15.36 -19.04 13.39
N SER A 262 16.32 -19.58 14.13
CA SER A 262 17.02 -20.82 13.84
C SER A 262 16.17 -21.83 13.06
N HIS A 263 16.76 -22.37 12.05
CA HIS A 263 16.33 -23.57 11.33
C HIS A 263 16.20 -24.76 12.26
#